data_7ad555615c1fbe4950a8b2f2c1e4606d
#
_entry.id   7ad555615c1fbe4950a8b2f2c1e4606d
#
_cell.length_a   1.000
_cell.length_b   1.000
_cell.length_c   1.000
_cell.angle_alpha   90.00
_cell.angle_beta   90.00
_cell.angle_gamma   90.00
#
_symmetry.space_group_name_H-M   'P 1'
#
loop_
_entity.id
_entity.type
_entity.pdbx_description
1 polymer ?
#
loop_
_entity_poly.entity_id
_entity_poly.type
_entity_poly.pdbx_seq_one_letter_code
_entity_poly.pdbx_strand_id
1 'polypeptide(L)'
;MTANVAHHLAQAQAVPESGWQAIASQILVLIHLLGLTMFVGSILGNIVLSLGAPATGDPAAVVFAWRAIAAANTFLTIPGLAILIGSGLLLIPAQDRSPRRERWLALKILAVIGIVVIAAALIEPSEYQLRVLAQSLPDPAARASFMEVAVRQQIYGALNLALVVLASLLVLFKPRLGGVVPRRLRR
;
A
#
# COMPACT_ATOMS: atom_id res chain seq x y z
N MET A 1 -26.88 -35.21 -31.99
CA MET A 1 -25.58 -35.85 -31.68
C MET A 1 -24.39 -34.85 -31.68
N THR A 2 -24.50 -33.72 -32.35
CA THR A 2 -23.43 -32.70 -32.50
C THR A 2 -23.18 -31.78 -31.29
N ALA A 3 -24.17 -31.54 -30.44
CA ALA A 3 -24.04 -30.64 -29.29
C ALA A 3 -23.15 -31.23 -28.17
N ASN A 4 -23.12 -32.54 -27.97
CA ASN A 4 -22.32 -33.21 -26.96
C ASN A 4 -20.82 -33.22 -27.31
N VAL A 5 -20.48 -33.32 -28.58
CA VAL A 5 -19.08 -33.28 -29.04
C VAL A 5 -18.48 -31.89 -28.86
N ALA A 6 -19.26 -30.83 -29.12
CA ALA A 6 -18.80 -29.45 -28.89
C ALA A 6 -18.56 -29.15 -27.41
N HIS A 7 -19.37 -29.71 -26.50
CA HIS A 7 -19.19 -29.57 -25.07
C HIS A 7 -17.95 -30.29 -24.54
N HIS A 8 -17.67 -31.51 -25.06
CA HIS A 8 -16.45 -32.23 -24.70
C HIS A 8 -15.20 -31.61 -25.29
N LEU A 9 -15.24 -31.02 -26.46
CA LEU A 9 -14.10 -30.28 -27.04
C LEU A 9 -13.84 -28.98 -26.31
N ALA A 10 -14.86 -28.28 -25.81
CA ALA A 10 -14.70 -27.09 -24.99
C ALA A 10 -14.09 -27.40 -23.60
N GLN A 11 -14.39 -28.56 -23.03
CA GLN A 11 -13.78 -29.03 -21.78
C GLN A 11 -12.33 -29.52 -21.98
N ALA A 12 -12.00 -30.07 -23.14
CA ALA A 12 -10.64 -30.53 -23.45
C ALA A 12 -9.66 -29.37 -23.73
N GLN A 13 -10.18 -28.16 -23.99
CA GLN A 13 -9.35 -26.95 -24.20
C GLN A 13 -9.04 -26.15 -22.93
N ALA A 14 -9.52 -26.55 -21.77
CA ALA A 14 -9.00 -26.03 -20.51
C ALA A 14 -7.58 -26.59 -20.33
N VAL A 15 -6.59 -25.86 -20.87
CA VAL A 15 -5.16 -26.14 -20.61
C VAL A 15 -5.00 -26.14 -19.09
N PRO A 16 -4.65 -27.28 -18.45
CA PRO A 16 -4.41 -27.28 -17.03
C PRO A 16 -3.30 -26.26 -16.78
N GLU A 17 -3.54 -25.30 -15.85
CA GLU A 17 -2.49 -24.41 -15.39
C GLU A 17 -1.28 -25.28 -15.10
N SER A 18 -0.17 -25.04 -15.80
CA SER A 18 1.04 -25.82 -15.55
C SER A 18 1.35 -25.63 -14.06
N GLY A 19 1.70 -26.71 -13.35
CA GLY A 19 1.96 -26.64 -11.90
C GLY A 19 2.91 -25.49 -11.52
N TRP A 20 3.78 -25.10 -12.43
CA TRP A 20 4.69 -23.95 -12.32
C TRP A 20 3.98 -22.58 -12.29
N GLN A 21 2.88 -22.41 -13.04
CA GLN A 21 2.12 -21.14 -13.01
C GLN A 21 1.40 -20.96 -11.67
N ALA A 22 0.85 -22.03 -11.12
CA ALA A 22 0.24 -22.00 -9.79
C ALA A 22 1.29 -21.68 -8.70
N ILE A 23 2.46 -22.31 -8.74
CA ILE A 23 3.56 -22.04 -7.81
C ILE A 23 4.05 -20.60 -7.95
N ALA A 24 4.27 -20.10 -9.15
CA ALA A 24 4.70 -18.72 -9.39
C ALA A 24 3.69 -17.70 -8.85
N SER A 25 2.39 -17.94 -9.03
CA SER A 25 1.34 -17.10 -8.46
C SER A 25 1.36 -17.07 -6.94
N GLN A 26 1.56 -18.24 -6.29
CA GLN A 26 1.68 -18.32 -4.82
C GLN A 26 2.91 -17.59 -4.30
N ILE A 27 4.06 -17.72 -4.97
CA ILE A 27 5.29 -16.99 -4.61
C ILE A 27 5.07 -15.48 -4.74
N LEU A 28 4.43 -15.02 -5.82
CA LEU A 28 4.11 -13.59 -5.98
C LEU A 28 3.19 -13.07 -4.87
N VAL A 29 2.20 -13.85 -4.42
CA VAL A 29 1.35 -13.50 -3.28
C VAL A 29 2.18 -13.38 -2.01
N LEU A 30 3.09 -14.33 -1.75
CA LEU A 30 3.97 -14.29 -0.59
C LEU A 30 4.87 -13.04 -0.59
N ILE A 31 5.50 -12.72 -1.74
CA ILE A 31 6.31 -11.51 -1.92
C ILE A 31 5.45 -10.25 -1.69
N HIS A 32 4.20 -10.23 -2.19
CA HIS A 32 3.27 -9.13 -1.97
C HIS A 32 2.92 -8.93 -0.50
N LEU A 33 2.67 -10.03 0.22
CA LEU A 33 2.40 -9.98 1.67
C LEU A 33 3.63 -9.53 2.46
N LEU A 34 4.83 -9.95 2.06
CA LEU A 34 6.07 -9.48 2.68
C LEU A 34 6.23 -7.95 2.49
N GLY A 35 6.04 -7.45 1.27
CA GLY A 35 6.04 -6.01 1.00
C GLY A 35 5.00 -5.25 1.83
N LEU A 36 3.79 -5.81 1.97
CA LEU A 36 2.73 -5.24 2.80
C LEU A 36 3.13 -5.18 4.28
N THR A 37 3.70 -6.25 4.81
CA THR A 37 4.15 -6.32 6.21
C THR A 37 5.26 -5.30 6.49
N MET A 38 6.24 -5.18 5.60
CA MET A 38 7.31 -4.19 5.72
C MET A 38 6.76 -2.76 5.69
N PHE A 39 5.88 -2.46 4.75
CA PHE A 39 5.29 -1.14 4.56
C PHE A 39 4.39 -0.74 5.73
N VAL A 40 3.41 -1.59 6.09
CA VAL A 40 2.48 -1.31 7.20
C VAL A 40 3.19 -1.32 8.55
N GLY A 41 4.10 -2.27 8.77
CA GLY A 41 4.89 -2.34 10.00
C GLY A 41 5.73 -1.09 10.22
N SER A 42 6.34 -0.55 9.16
CA SER A 42 7.08 0.71 9.22
C SER A 42 6.15 1.90 9.56
N ILE A 43 4.96 2.00 8.95
CA ILE A 43 4.00 3.07 9.28
C ILE A 43 3.61 3.02 10.75
N LEU A 44 3.29 1.84 11.28
CA LEU A 44 2.92 1.68 12.70
C LEU A 44 4.08 2.02 13.64
N GLY A 45 5.30 1.59 13.30
CA GLY A 45 6.52 1.96 14.04
C GLY A 45 6.76 3.46 14.04
N ASN A 46 6.59 4.11 12.90
CA ASN A 46 6.74 5.57 12.77
C ASN A 46 5.69 6.32 13.60
N ILE A 47 4.44 5.82 13.67
CA ILE A 47 3.40 6.40 14.54
C ILE A 47 3.81 6.29 16.00
N VAL A 48 4.27 5.13 16.47
CA VAL A 48 4.70 4.93 17.86
C VAL A 48 5.86 5.85 18.21
N LEU A 49 6.87 5.97 17.35
CA LEU A 49 8.02 6.83 17.57
C LEU A 49 7.65 8.31 17.56
N SER A 50 6.83 8.75 16.61
CA SER A 50 6.44 10.15 16.46
C SER A 50 5.55 10.66 17.60
N LEU A 51 4.75 9.79 18.22
CA LEU A 51 3.90 10.13 19.36
C LEU A 51 4.61 9.90 20.70
N GLY A 52 5.40 8.83 20.82
CA GLY A 52 6.03 8.42 22.07
C GLY A 52 7.22 9.30 22.45
N ALA A 53 8.08 9.66 21.50
CA ALA A 53 9.27 10.42 21.82
C ALA A 53 8.99 11.84 22.41
N PRO A 54 8.07 12.64 21.85
CA PRO A 54 7.71 13.93 22.47
C PRO A 54 7.09 13.79 23.85
N ALA A 55 6.40 12.69 24.13
CA ALA A 55 5.78 12.45 25.45
C ALA A 55 6.81 12.24 26.58
N THR A 56 8.06 11.90 26.25
CA THR A 56 9.14 11.77 27.25
C THR A 56 9.59 13.11 27.80
N GLY A 57 9.35 14.20 27.11
CA GLY A 57 9.88 15.55 27.45
C GLY A 57 11.38 15.71 27.18
N ASP A 58 12.06 14.65 26.66
CA ASP A 58 13.49 14.68 26.37
C ASP A 58 13.76 15.04 24.91
N PRO A 59 14.40 16.16 24.59
CA PRO A 59 14.78 16.51 23.22
C PRO A 59 15.66 15.48 22.53
N ALA A 60 16.54 14.78 23.27
CA ALA A 60 17.39 13.74 22.69
C ALA A 60 16.58 12.53 22.19
N ALA A 61 15.53 12.16 22.92
CA ALA A 61 14.59 11.12 22.49
C ALA A 61 13.88 11.52 21.19
N VAL A 62 13.49 12.77 21.04
CA VAL A 62 12.85 13.29 19.81
C VAL A 62 13.81 13.23 18.62
N VAL A 63 15.06 13.69 18.80
CA VAL A 63 16.10 13.60 17.74
C VAL A 63 16.35 12.15 17.33
N PHE A 64 16.47 11.25 18.29
CA PHE A 64 16.64 9.83 18.02
C PHE A 64 15.46 9.25 17.23
N ALA A 65 14.23 9.54 17.65
CA ALA A 65 13.02 9.04 16.98
C ALA A 65 12.96 9.46 15.52
N TRP A 66 13.23 10.73 15.20
CA TRP A 66 13.21 11.18 13.79
C TRP A 66 14.34 10.62 12.95
N ARG A 67 15.49 10.30 13.54
CA ARG A 67 16.56 9.53 12.86
C ARG A 67 16.12 8.09 12.61
N ALA A 68 15.49 7.44 13.59
CA ALA A 68 14.97 6.07 13.45
C ALA A 68 13.87 5.99 12.40
N ILE A 69 12.93 6.96 12.36
CA ILE A 69 11.89 7.07 11.33
C ILE A 69 12.53 7.19 9.94
N ALA A 70 13.53 8.05 9.77
CA ALA A 70 14.23 8.18 8.49
C ALA A 70 14.92 6.88 8.05
N ALA A 71 15.55 6.16 8.98
CA ALA A 71 16.13 4.86 8.70
C ALA A 71 15.06 3.82 8.33
N ALA A 72 13.95 3.77 9.09
CA ALA A 72 12.82 2.89 8.78
C ALA A 72 12.23 3.18 7.40
N ASN A 73 12.12 4.45 7.01
CA ASN A 73 11.64 4.81 5.68
C ASN A 73 12.57 4.32 4.57
N THR A 74 13.88 4.47 4.75
CA THR A 74 14.87 4.03 3.78
C THR A 74 14.93 2.51 3.63
N PHE A 75 14.86 1.76 4.73
CA PHE A 75 15.09 0.32 4.71
C PHE A 75 13.82 -0.53 4.74
N LEU A 76 12.68 0.01 5.16
CA LEU A 76 11.42 -0.73 5.28
C LEU A 76 10.31 -0.13 4.42
N THR A 77 10.03 1.19 4.56
CA THR A 77 8.89 1.82 3.87
C THR A 77 9.08 1.81 2.36
N ILE A 78 10.20 2.35 1.87
CA ILE A 78 10.46 2.48 0.44
C ILE A 78 10.62 1.10 -0.23
N PRO A 79 11.47 0.18 0.28
CA PRO A 79 11.57 -1.16 -0.30
C PRO A 79 10.27 -1.96 -0.18
N GLY A 80 9.58 -1.88 0.96
CA GLY A 80 8.29 -2.54 1.17
C GLY A 80 7.23 -2.08 0.17
N LEU A 81 7.12 -0.76 -0.06
CA LEU A 81 6.22 -0.19 -1.04
C LEU A 81 6.59 -0.59 -2.48
N ALA A 82 7.88 -0.60 -2.82
CA ALA A 82 8.36 -1.04 -4.14
C ALA A 82 8.04 -2.51 -4.40
N ILE A 83 8.28 -3.39 -3.42
CA ILE A 83 7.92 -4.81 -3.48
C ILE A 83 6.40 -4.97 -3.62
N LEU A 84 5.62 -4.23 -2.82
CA LEU A 84 4.16 -4.27 -2.83
C LEU A 84 3.59 -3.86 -4.19
N ILE A 85 4.08 -2.79 -4.79
CA ILE A 85 3.64 -2.31 -6.10
C ILE A 85 4.09 -3.28 -7.20
N GLY A 86 5.37 -3.65 -7.23
CA GLY A 86 5.91 -4.54 -8.26
C GLY A 86 5.23 -5.90 -8.29
N SER A 87 5.11 -6.56 -7.13
CA SER A 87 4.40 -7.84 -7.03
C SER A 87 2.91 -7.70 -7.34
N GLY A 88 2.27 -6.60 -6.91
CA GLY A 88 0.87 -6.33 -7.21
C GLY A 88 0.59 -6.18 -8.70
N LEU A 89 1.47 -5.49 -9.44
CA LEU A 89 1.36 -5.36 -10.89
C LEU A 89 1.55 -6.71 -11.59
N LEU A 90 2.48 -7.54 -11.14
CA LEU A 90 2.72 -8.88 -11.68
C LEU A 90 1.56 -9.86 -11.38
N LEU A 91 0.86 -9.68 -10.26
CA LEU A 91 -0.31 -10.49 -9.91
C LEU A 91 -1.52 -10.24 -10.83
N ILE A 92 -1.62 -9.08 -11.47
CA ILE A 92 -2.73 -8.77 -12.37
C ILE A 92 -2.79 -9.77 -13.54
N PRO A 93 -1.75 -9.90 -14.39
CA PRO A 93 -1.76 -10.89 -15.46
C PRO A 93 -1.67 -12.33 -14.96
N ALA A 94 -0.93 -12.59 -13.86
CA ALA A 94 -0.79 -13.92 -13.30
C ALA A 94 -2.13 -14.53 -12.83
N GLN A 95 -3.12 -13.70 -12.50
CA GLN A 95 -4.46 -14.13 -12.08
C GLN A 95 -5.54 -13.85 -13.15
N ASP A 96 -5.15 -13.59 -14.40
CA ASP A 96 -6.05 -13.21 -15.51
C ASP A 96 -7.05 -12.10 -15.15
N ARG A 97 -6.61 -11.13 -14.35
CA ARG A 97 -7.41 -9.99 -13.91
C ARG A 97 -7.25 -8.79 -14.83
N SER A 98 -8.27 -7.95 -14.90
CA SER A 98 -8.22 -6.71 -15.66
C SER A 98 -8.90 -5.57 -14.92
N PRO A 99 -8.23 -4.41 -14.72
CA PRO A 99 -8.85 -3.23 -14.10
C PRO A 99 -10.05 -2.70 -14.86
N ARG A 100 -10.13 -2.97 -16.17
CA ARG A 100 -11.28 -2.58 -17.02
C ARG A 100 -12.53 -3.43 -16.74
N ARG A 101 -12.34 -4.69 -16.34
CA ARG A 101 -13.44 -5.60 -16.01
C ARG A 101 -13.82 -5.53 -14.53
N GLU A 102 -12.85 -5.27 -13.66
CA GLU A 102 -13.00 -5.28 -12.21
C GLU A 102 -12.78 -3.88 -11.62
N ARG A 103 -13.85 -3.12 -11.44
CA ARG A 103 -13.79 -1.73 -10.93
C ARG A 103 -13.11 -1.60 -9.57
N TRP A 104 -13.26 -2.59 -8.69
CA TRP A 104 -12.57 -2.61 -7.41
C TRP A 104 -11.04 -2.61 -7.56
N LEU A 105 -10.53 -3.28 -8.61
CA LEU A 105 -9.10 -3.30 -8.90
C LEU A 105 -8.61 -1.94 -9.41
N ALA A 106 -9.41 -1.25 -10.24
CA ALA A 106 -9.11 0.11 -10.66
C ALA A 106 -9.07 1.09 -9.47
N LEU A 107 -10.04 0.98 -8.53
CA LEU A 107 -10.06 1.79 -7.30
C LEU A 107 -8.87 1.49 -6.40
N LYS A 108 -8.46 0.21 -6.28
CA LYS A 108 -7.25 -0.16 -5.55
C LYS A 108 -6.00 0.49 -6.15
N ILE A 109 -5.86 0.45 -7.48
CA ILE A 109 -4.74 1.08 -8.17
C ILE A 109 -4.74 2.60 -7.90
N LEU A 110 -5.89 3.24 -7.98
CA LEU A 110 -6.04 4.67 -7.68
C LEU A 110 -5.65 4.99 -6.23
N ALA A 111 -6.06 4.16 -5.27
CA ALA A 111 -5.67 4.31 -3.87
C ALA A 111 -4.14 4.17 -3.69
N VAL A 112 -3.51 3.21 -4.37
CA VAL A 112 -2.05 3.03 -4.34
C VAL A 112 -1.33 4.24 -4.94
N ILE A 113 -1.83 4.80 -6.05
CA ILE A 113 -1.28 6.05 -6.61
C ILE A 113 -1.41 7.20 -5.59
N GLY A 114 -2.56 7.32 -4.94
CA GLY A 114 -2.76 8.32 -3.88
C GLY A 114 -1.77 8.15 -2.71
N ILE A 115 -1.52 6.91 -2.26
CA ILE A 115 -0.52 6.59 -1.24
C ILE A 115 0.87 7.08 -1.64
N VAL A 116 1.30 6.78 -2.88
CA VAL A 116 2.61 7.19 -3.37
C VAL A 116 2.73 8.71 -3.46
N VAL A 117 1.70 9.38 -4.00
CA VAL A 117 1.69 10.85 -4.16
C VAL A 117 1.74 11.54 -2.81
N ILE A 118 0.92 11.11 -1.84
CA ILE A 118 0.92 11.67 -0.48
C ILE A 118 2.28 11.43 0.19
N ALA A 119 2.83 10.23 0.08
CA ALA A 119 4.12 9.91 0.66
C ALA A 119 5.24 10.81 0.09
N ALA A 120 5.36 10.91 -1.22
CA ALA A 120 6.44 11.64 -1.88
C ALA A 120 6.28 13.17 -1.79
N ALA A 121 5.04 13.68 -1.95
CA ALA A 121 4.82 15.13 -2.05
C ALA A 121 4.56 15.81 -0.70
N LEU A 122 4.04 15.10 0.30
CA LEU A 122 3.61 15.68 1.57
C LEU A 122 4.37 15.11 2.78
N ILE A 123 4.50 13.78 2.86
CA ILE A 123 5.12 13.12 4.02
C ILE A 123 6.63 13.33 4.01
N GLU A 124 7.32 12.98 2.94
CA GLU A 124 8.79 13.06 2.86
C GLU A 124 9.34 14.48 3.13
N PRO A 125 8.79 15.56 2.51
CA PRO A 125 9.23 16.92 2.83
C PRO A 125 8.97 17.32 4.28
N SER A 126 7.84 16.89 4.87
CA SER A 126 7.53 17.18 6.28
C SER A 126 8.49 16.45 7.23
N GLU A 127 8.85 15.21 6.95
CA GLU A 127 9.83 14.45 7.74
C GLU A 127 11.23 15.06 7.67
N TYR A 128 11.63 15.56 6.52
CA TYR A 128 12.89 16.29 6.39
C TYR A 128 12.89 17.53 7.29
N GLN A 129 11.82 18.33 7.26
CA GLN A 129 11.68 19.52 8.12
C GLN A 129 11.71 19.15 9.61
N LEU A 130 11.01 18.10 10.01
CA LEU A 130 10.97 17.63 11.40
C LEU A 130 12.35 17.16 11.89
N ARG A 131 13.12 16.48 11.05
CA ARG A 131 14.51 16.11 11.38
C ARG A 131 15.42 17.30 11.61
N VAL A 132 15.27 18.36 10.82
CA VAL A 132 16.05 19.59 10.98
C VAL A 132 15.62 20.33 12.23
N LEU A 133 14.32 20.55 12.42
CA LEU A 133 13.78 21.26 13.59
C LEU A 133 14.04 20.54 14.91
N ALA A 134 14.04 19.19 14.91
CA ALA A 134 14.34 18.40 16.10
C ALA A 134 15.73 18.69 16.68
N GLN A 135 16.70 19.05 15.84
CA GLN A 135 18.06 19.38 16.29
C GLN A 135 18.13 20.72 17.01
N SER A 136 17.12 21.56 16.82
CA SER A 136 17.05 22.92 17.43
C SER A 136 15.97 23.03 18.51
N LEU A 137 15.42 21.94 19.02
CA LEU A 137 14.31 21.89 19.98
C LEU A 137 14.55 22.67 21.31
N PRO A 138 15.77 22.92 21.81
CA PRO A 138 16.00 23.79 22.93
C PRO A 138 15.52 25.23 22.69
N ASP A 139 15.47 25.68 21.43
CA ASP A 139 14.96 26.99 21.05
C ASP A 139 13.40 26.99 21.04
N PRO A 140 12.74 27.95 21.77
CA PRO A 140 11.28 28.06 21.79
C PRO A 140 10.64 28.28 20.40
N ALA A 141 11.31 29.06 19.53
CA ALA A 141 10.81 29.29 18.17
C ALA A 141 10.86 28.03 17.30
N ALA A 142 11.94 27.26 17.37
CA ALA A 142 12.08 25.99 16.72
C ALA A 142 11.03 24.97 17.21
N ARG A 143 10.73 24.99 18.52
CA ARG A 143 9.71 24.14 19.13
C ARG A 143 8.30 24.44 18.59
N ALA A 144 7.93 25.71 18.43
CA ALA A 144 6.65 26.10 17.89
C ALA A 144 6.50 25.60 16.42
N SER A 145 7.52 25.83 15.59
CA SER A 145 7.57 25.36 14.20
C SER A 145 7.55 23.83 14.11
N PHE A 146 8.26 23.15 15.00
CA PHE A 146 8.24 21.68 15.07
C PHE A 146 6.83 21.14 15.33
N MET A 147 6.12 21.72 16.31
CA MET A 147 4.75 21.28 16.65
C MET A 147 3.78 21.48 15.48
N GLU A 148 3.87 22.60 14.77
CA GLU A 148 3.04 22.86 13.59
C GLU A 148 3.27 21.80 12.49
N VAL A 149 4.54 21.56 12.14
CA VAL A 149 4.90 20.56 11.12
C VAL A 149 4.52 19.15 11.57
N ALA A 150 4.68 18.82 12.87
CA ALA A 150 4.33 17.51 13.42
C ALA A 150 2.82 17.23 13.32
N VAL A 151 1.96 18.22 13.64
CA VAL A 151 0.50 18.08 13.48
C VAL A 151 0.13 17.84 12.00
N ARG A 152 0.72 18.61 11.09
CA ARG A 152 0.51 18.45 9.66
C ARG A 152 0.94 17.07 9.15
N GLN A 153 2.11 16.60 9.60
CA GLN A 153 2.62 15.27 9.30
C GLN A 153 1.68 14.16 9.79
N GLN A 154 1.12 14.29 10.99
CA GLN A 154 0.16 13.32 11.52
C GLN A 154 -1.11 13.25 10.68
N ILE A 155 -1.62 14.38 10.18
CA ILE A 155 -2.78 14.42 9.29
C ILE A 155 -2.47 13.69 7.97
N TYR A 156 -1.31 13.95 7.36
CA TYR A 156 -0.90 13.27 6.12
C TYR A 156 -0.69 11.77 6.34
N GLY A 157 -0.08 11.39 7.47
CA GLY A 157 0.10 9.98 7.84
C GLY A 157 -1.23 9.26 8.05
N ALA A 158 -2.19 9.90 8.73
CA ALA A 158 -3.53 9.35 8.95
C ALA A 158 -4.29 9.18 7.62
N LEU A 159 -4.21 10.15 6.72
CA LEU A 159 -4.81 10.06 5.39
C LEU A 159 -4.19 8.93 4.58
N ASN A 160 -2.86 8.80 4.62
CA ASN A 160 -2.15 7.72 3.93
C ASN A 160 -2.54 6.35 4.48
N LEU A 161 -2.60 6.19 5.81
CA LEU A 161 -3.05 4.97 6.46
C LEU A 161 -4.51 4.62 6.09
N ALA A 162 -5.40 5.61 6.02
CA ALA A 162 -6.77 5.40 5.59
C ALA A 162 -6.85 4.85 4.15
N LEU A 163 -6.00 5.32 3.24
CA LEU A 163 -5.91 4.79 1.88
C LEU A 163 -5.38 3.34 1.86
N VAL A 164 -4.42 3.00 2.74
CA VAL A 164 -3.92 1.62 2.89
C VAL A 164 -5.04 0.70 3.35
N VAL A 165 -5.80 1.12 4.36
CA VAL A 165 -6.97 0.37 4.86
C VAL A 165 -8.01 0.22 3.76
N LEU A 166 -8.35 1.30 3.05
CA LEU A 166 -9.29 1.26 1.91
C LEU A 166 -8.82 0.28 0.83
N ALA A 167 -7.55 0.32 0.42
CA ALA A 167 -6.99 -0.59 -0.57
C ALA A 167 -7.07 -2.06 -0.11
N SER A 168 -6.90 -2.32 1.18
CA SER A 168 -7.01 -3.66 1.79
C SER A 168 -8.47 -4.14 1.82
N LEU A 169 -9.41 -3.28 2.20
CA LEU A 169 -10.85 -3.57 2.21
C LEU A 169 -11.39 -3.87 0.81
N LEU A 170 -10.94 -3.13 -0.22
CA LEU A 170 -11.31 -3.38 -1.61
C LEU A 170 -10.93 -4.79 -2.07
N VAL A 171 -9.81 -5.33 -1.59
CA VAL A 171 -9.40 -6.71 -1.89
C VAL A 171 -10.24 -7.73 -1.12
N LEU A 172 -10.55 -7.45 0.14
CA LEU A 172 -11.29 -8.36 1.01
C LEU A 172 -12.75 -8.50 0.56
N PHE A 173 -13.43 -7.39 0.33
CA PHE A 173 -14.86 -7.39 0.00
C PHE A 173 -15.16 -7.51 -1.49
N LYS A 174 -14.20 -7.19 -2.38
CA LYS A 174 -14.36 -7.22 -3.86
C LYS A 174 -15.74 -6.71 -4.29
N PRO A 175 -16.12 -5.48 -3.92
CA PRO A 175 -17.47 -4.97 -4.15
C PRO A 175 -17.82 -5.05 -5.64
N ARG A 176 -18.96 -5.66 -5.96
CA ARG A 176 -19.51 -5.73 -7.33
C ARG A 176 -20.06 -4.36 -7.71
N LEU A 177 -19.16 -3.41 -7.99
CA LEU A 177 -19.50 -2.06 -8.42
C LEU A 177 -19.98 -2.08 -9.88
N GLY A 178 -21.19 -2.60 -10.11
CA GLY A 178 -21.90 -2.47 -11.39
C GLY A 178 -21.08 -2.85 -12.63
N GLY A 179 -20.73 -4.13 -12.80
CA GLY A 179 -20.37 -4.66 -14.10
C GLY A 179 -21.65 -4.72 -14.95
N VAL A 180 -21.64 -4.13 -16.14
CA VAL A 180 -22.67 -4.37 -17.14
C VAL A 180 -22.64 -5.87 -17.42
N VAL A 181 -23.59 -6.61 -16.88
CA VAL A 181 -23.85 -8.00 -17.29
C VAL A 181 -24.21 -7.92 -18.77
N PRO A 182 -23.44 -8.50 -19.69
CA PRO A 182 -23.89 -8.58 -21.06
C PRO A 182 -25.18 -9.39 -21.01
N ARG A 183 -26.28 -8.76 -21.37
CA ARG A 183 -27.57 -9.40 -21.53
C ARG A 183 -27.40 -10.41 -22.64
N ARG A 184 -27.03 -11.66 -22.30
CA ARG A 184 -27.12 -12.77 -23.25
C ARG A 184 -28.57 -12.79 -23.68
N LEU A 185 -28.79 -12.42 -24.94
CA LEU A 185 -30.05 -12.56 -25.63
C LEU A 185 -30.51 -14.00 -25.40
N ARG A 186 -31.55 -14.19 -24.58
CA ARG A 186 -32.35 -15.40 -24.58
C ARG A 186 -33.02 -15.44 -25.97
N ARG A 187 -32.56 -16.31 -26.81
CA ARG A 187 -33.33 -16.89 -27.89
C ARG A 187 -33.46 -18.38 -27.63
#